data_b86873ef2e4bcd9fda6343ceab60bee5
#
_entry.id   b86873ef2e4bcd9fda6343ceab60bee5
#
_cell.length_a   1.000
_cell.length_b   1.000
_cell.length_c   1.000
_cell.angle_alpha   90.00
_cell.angle_beta   90.00
_cell.angle_gamma   90.00
#
_symmetry.space_group_name_H-M   'P 1'
#
loop_
_entity.id
_entity.type
_entity.pdbx_description
1 polymer ?
#
loop_
_entity_poly.entity_id
_entity_poly.type
_entity_poly.pdbx_seq_one_letter_code
_entity_poly.pdbx_strand_id
1 'polypeptide(L)'
;MDLNKLHELLGEEYVIMYKLHPLLKNHIISNHPNIICCNSENLYHLFSITDYFISDYSAIIFDFSIMNKPMIFYAFDLDKYKEETGIFLDYLNEMPGPVCYNEEEVANSILADEFDLSKIEVFCRKYHKYNDGHSLSRVLTLIKDIMSKDGA
;
A
#
# COMPACT_ATOMS: atom_id res chain seq x y z
N MET A 1 -7.28 1.96 -12.50
CA MET A 1 -6.63 0.70 -12.94
C MET A 1 -7.68 -0.25 -13.47
N ASP A 2 -7.48 -0.77 -14.67
CA ASP A 2 -8.31 -1.85 -15.24
C ASP A 2 -7.73 -3.21 -14.82
N LEU A 3 -8.40 -3.89 -13.88
CA LEU A 3 -7.91 -5.16 -13.34
C LEU A 3 -8.04 -6.32 -14.34
N ASN A 4 -9.00 -6.28 -15.29
CA ASN A 4 -9.11 -7.31 -16.32
C ASN A 4 -7.93 -7.21 -17.29
N LYS A 5 -7.60 -6.00 -17.73
CA LYS A 5 -6.43 -5.74 -18.57
C LYS A 5 -5.13 -6.15 -17.87
N LEU A 6 -4.99 -5.79 -16.59
CA LEU A 6 -3.81 -6.21 -15.82
C LEU A 6 -3.68 -7.73 -15.73
N HIS A 7 -4.80 -8.45 -15.49
CA HIS A 7 -4.80 -9.91 -15.44
C HIS A 7 -4.45 -10.54 -16.80
N GLU A 8 -4.98 -10.00 -17.91
CA GLU A 8 -4.63 -10.45 -19.26
C GLU A 8 -3.12 -10.32 -19.55
N LEU A 9 -2.49 -9.25 -19.05
CA LEU A 9 -1.05 -9.01 -19.22
C LEU A 9 -0.19 -9.93 -18.34
N LEU A 10 -0.64 -10.24 -17.12
CA LEU A 10 0.08 -11.10 -16.18
C LEU A 10 -0.09 -12.59 -16.48
N GLY A 11 -1.26 -13.02 -16.95
CA GLY A 11 -1.60 -14.43 -17.24
C GLY A 11 -2.26 -15.16 -16.07
N GLU A 12 -2.66 -16.42 -16.34
CA GLU A 12 -3.52 -17.25 -15.48
C GLU A 12 -2.86 -17.72 -14.17
N GLU A 13 -1.55 -17.62 -14.05
CA GLU A 13 -0.81 -18.00 -12.85
C GLU A 13 -0.87 -16.94 -11.74
N TYR A 14 -1.39 -15.74 -12.05
CA TYR A 14 -1.56 -14.67 -11.10
C TYR A 14 -3.01 -14.54 -10.62
N VAL A 15 -3.16 -14.30 -9.33
CA VAL A 15 -4.44 -13.96 -8.70
C VAL A 15 -4.38 -12.50 -8.23
N ILE A 16 -5.31 -11.70 -8.71
CA ILE A 16 -5.44 -10.30 -8.29
C ILE A 16 -6.45 -10.20 -7.15
N MET A 17 -6.00 -9.83 -5.98
CA MET A 17 -6.86 -9.50 -4.85
C MET A 17 -7.04 -7.99 -4.77
N TYR A 18 -8.28 -7.50 -4.79
CA TYR A 18 -8.52 -6.07 -4.66
C TYR A 18 -9.38 -5.72 -3.46
N LYS A 19 -9.09 -4.56 -2.89
CA LYS A 19 -9.83 -3.98 -1.78
C LYS A 19 -10.12 -2.52 -2.07
N LEU A 20 -11.39 -2.17 -2.13
CA LEU A 20 -11.84 -0.81 -2.42
C LEU A 20 -11.91 0.03 -1.16
N HIS A 21 -11.81 1.35 -1.34
CA HIS A 21 -12.11 2.27 -0.27
C HIS A 21 -13.54 2.01 0.28
N PRO A 22 -13.77 2.11 1.60
CA PRO A 22 -15.07 1.80 2.21
C PRO A 22 -16.29 2.48 1.57
N LEU A 23 -16.12 3.65 0.98
CA LEU A 23 -17.18 4.36 0.24
C LEU A 23 -17.57 3.67 -1.08
N LEU A 24 -16.70 2.86 -1.65
CA LEU A 24 -16.87 2.16 -2.92
C LEU A 24 -17.10 0.65 -2.76
N LYS A 25 -17.19 0.14 -1.55
CA LYS A 25 -17.20 -1.30 -1.22
C LYS A 25 -18.28 -2.14 -1.92
N ASN A 26 -19.33 -1.52 -2.43
CA ASN A 26 -20.42 -2.22 -3.12
C ASN A 26 -20.22 -2.32 -4.64
N HIS A 27 -19.13 -1.80 -5.18
CA HIS A 27 -18.79 -1.93 -6.59
C HIS A 27 -18.06 -3.25 -6.85
N ILE A 28 -18.53 -3.99 -7.84
CA ILE A 28 -17.83 -5.18 -8.38
C ILE A 28 -17.06 -4.70 -9.61
N ILE A 29 -15.74 -4.85 -9.56
CA ILE A 29 -14.85 -4.40 -10.65
C ILE A 29 -14.74 -5.46 -11.74
N SER A 30 -14.76 -6.74 -11.38
CA SER A 30 -14.62 -7.86 -12.31
C SER A 30 -15.38 -9.08 -11.84
N ASN A 31 -15.79 -9.94 -12.79
CA ASN A 31 -16.34 -11.26 -12.54
C ASN A 31 -15.33 -12.38 -12.90
N HIS A 32 -14.08 -12.04 -13.18
CA HIS A 32 -13.07 -13.04 -13.50
C HIS A 32 -12.70 -13.86 -12.25
N PRO A 33 -12.56 -15.21 -12.35
CA PRO A 33 -12.32 -16.08 -11.20
C PRO A 33 -11.00 -15.77 -10.47
N ASN A 34 -9.98 -15.28 -11.18
CA ASN A 34 -8.69 -14.89 -10.60
C ASN A 34 -8.62 -13.41 -10.19
N ILE A 35 -9.75 -12.68 -10.19
CA ILE A 35 -9.83 -11.28 -9.69
C ILE A 35 -10.81 -11.26 -8.53
N ILE A 36 -10.29 -11.27 -7.30
CA ILE A 36 -11.04 -11.56 -6.09
C ILE A 36 -11.28 -10.26 -5.29
N CYS A 37 -12.55 -9.98 -5.00
CA CYS A 37 -12.95 -8.89 -4.12
C CYS A 37 -12.73 -9.26 -2.65
N CYS A 38 -11.84 -8.55 -1.97
CA CYS A 38 -11.48 -8.78 -0.57
C CYS A 38 -11.96 -7.66 0.36
N ASN A 39 -13.07 -6.98 0.03
CA ASN A 39 -13.57 -5.84 0.82
C ASN A 39 -13.90 -6.20 2.27
N SER A 40 -14.38 -7.42 2.56
CA SER A 40 -14.70 -7.93 3.90
C SER A 40 -13.50 -8.47 4.65
N GLU A 41 -12.40 -8.74 3.96
CA GLU A 41 -11.26 -9.42 4.55
C GLU A 41 -10.40 -8.48 5.42
N ASN A 42 -9.75 -9.06 6.44
CA ASN A 42 -8.81 -8.34 7.26
C ASN A 42 -7.56 -7.99 6.43
N LEU A 43 -7.21 -6.71 6.44
CA LEU A 43 -6.11 -6.18 5.64
C LEU A 43 -4.76 -6.84 5.95
N TYR A 44 -4.44 -7.07 7.22
CA TYR A 44 -3.16 -7.65 7.63
C TYR A 44 -3.06 -9.15 7.25
N HIS A 45 -4.20 -9.85 7.17
CA HIS A 45 -4.22 -11.21 6.60
C HIS A 45 -3.91 -11.17 5.10
N LEU A 46 -4.48 -10.20 4.37
CA LEU A 46 -4.14 -10.03 2.94
C LEU A 46 -2.66 -9.73 2.75
N PHE A 47 -2.07 -8.84 3.55
CA PHE A 47 -0.65 -8.54 3.50
C PHE A 47 0.23 -9.78 3.65
N SER A 48 -0.14 -10.72 4.52
CA SER A 48 0.66 -11.93 4.76
C SER A 48 0.76 -12.84 3.53
N ILE A 49 -0.27 -12.87 2.68
CA ILE A 49 -0.36 -13.73 1.49
C ILE A 49 -0.09 -12.99 0.17
N THR A 50 0.12 -11.67 0.22
CA THR A 50 0.43 -10.83 -0.95
C THR A 50 1.90 -10.97 -1.31
N ASP A 51 2.21 -11.24 -2.57
CA ASP A 51 3.58 -11.26 -3.11
C ASP A 51 3.98 -9.88 -3.64
N TYR A 52 3.10 -9.23 -4.39
CA TYR A 52 3.28 -7.88 -4.95
C TYR A 52 2.15 -6.97 -4.49
N PHE A 53 2.48 -5.84 -3.91
CA PHE A 53 1.49 -4.88 -3.45
C PHE A 53 1.42 -3.69 -4.40
N ILE A 54 0.23 -3.44 -4.96
CA ILE A 54 -0.04 -2.31 -5.82
C ILE A 54 -0.91 -1.31 -5.05
N SER A 55 -0.47 -0.08 -4.97
CA SER A 55 -1.22 1.01 -4.32
C SER A 55 -1.10 2.30 -5.09
N ASP A 56 -2.00 3.22 -4.81
CA ASP A 56 -1.96 4.59 -5.28
C ASP A 56 -1.39 5.54 -4.19
N TYR A 57 -2.05 6.64 -3.91
CA TYR A 57 -1.64 7.66 -2.93
C TYR A 57 -2.03 7.31 -1.48
N SER A 58 -2.43 6.09 -1.22
CA SER A 58 -2.95 5.63 0.08
C SER A 58 -1.85 5.53 1.14
N ALA A 59 -2.14 5.97 2.37
CA ALA A 59 -1.24 5.83 3.52
C ALA A 59 -0.96 4.36 3.93
N ILE A 60 -1.71 3.40 3.38
CA ILE A 60 -1.52 1.97 3.61
C ILE A 60 -0.14 1.44 3.20
N ILE A 61 0.56 2.19 2.33
CA ILE A 61 1.93 1.89 1.90
C ILE A 61 2.91 1.83 3.08
N PHE A 62 2.68 2.65 4.10
CA PHE A 62 3.51 2.61 5.31
C PHE A 62 3.33 1.27 6.03
N ASP A 63 2.09 0.84 6.28
CA ASP A 63 1.82 -0.42 6.96
C ASP A 63 2.37 -1.62 6.19
N PHE A 64 2.20 -1.63 4.85
CA PHE A 64 2.73 -2.73 4.02
C PHE A 64 4.26 -2.75 3.99
N SER A 65 4.94 -1.61 4.08
CA SER A 65 6.40 -1.54 4.09
C SER A 65 7.06 -2.38 5.20
N ILE A 66 6.33 -2.66 6.29
CA ILE A 66 6.77 -3.52 7.39
C ILE A 66 6.97 -4.98 6.93
N MET A 67 6.23 -5.40 5.89
CA MET A 67 6.31 -6.77 5.35
C MET A 67 7.59 -7.02 4.54
N ASN A 68 8.31 -5.97 4.15
CA ASN A 68 9.50 -6.01 3.30
C ASN A 68 9.30 -6.84 2.02
N LYS A 69 8.17 -6.63 1.35
CA LYS A 69 7.78 -7.28 0.10
C LYS A 69 7.67 -6.26 -1.03
N PRO A 70 7.76 -6.68 -2.32
CA PRO A 70 7.63 -5.81 -3.48
C PRO A 70 6.43 -4.87 -3.45
N MET A 71 6.66 -3.59 -3.72
CA MET A 71 5.65 -2.54 -3.78
C MET A 71 5.70 -1.84 -5.13
N ILE A 72 4.53 -1.56 -5.72
CA ILE A 72 4.35 -0.88 -6.99
C ILE A 72 3.36 0.27 -6.77
N PHE A 73 3.64 1.42 -7.34
CA PHE A 73 2.87 2.64 -7.14
C PHE A 73 2.16 3.04 -8.43
N TYR A 74 0.84 2.85 -8.49
CA TYR A 74 0.03 3.18 -9.65
C TYR A 74 -0.44 4.64 -9.58
N ALA A 75 0.18 5.50 -10.36
CA ALA A 75 0.07 6.96 -10.25
C ALA A 75 -0.37 7.63 -11.58
N PHE A 76 -1.42 7.08 -12.23
CA PHE A 76 -1.89 7.50 -13.56
C PHE A 76 -2.31 8.97 -13.65
N ASP A 77 -2.66 9.61 -12.53
CA ASP A 77 -3.11 10.99 -12.44
C ASP A 77 -2.29 11.83 -11.45
N LEU A 78 -1.00 11.51 -11.27
CA LEU A 78 -0.13 12.09 -10.25
C LEU A 78 -0.12 13.62 -10.23
N ASP A 79 -0.02 14.26 -11.40
CA ASP A 79 0.04 15.72 -11.48
C ASP A 79 -1.28 16.34 -11.04
N LYS A 80 -2.40 15.79 -11.50
CA LYS A 80 -3.74 16.24 -11.08
C LYS A 80 -3.94 16.04 -9.58
N TYR A 81 -3.55 14.89 -9.05
CA TYR A 81 -3.69 14.59 -7.62
C TYR A 81 -2.86 15.55 -6.76
N LYS A 82 -1.62 15.90 -7.20
CA LYS A 82 -0.79 16.91 -6.54
C LYS A 82 -1.44 18.29 -6.50
N GLU A 83 -2.09 18.70 -7.59
CA GLU A 83 -2.76 20.01 -7.67
C GLU A 83 -4.03 20.08 -6.82
N GLU A 84 -4.87 19.04 -6.84
CA GLU A 84 -6.20 19.05 -6.21
C GLU A 84 -6.15 18.66 -4.71
N THR A 85 -5.31 17.71 -4.35
CA THR A 85 -5.30 17.11 -2.99
C THR A 85 -4.02 17.47 -2.23
N GLY A 86 -2.92 17.57 -2.93
CA GLY A 86 -1.58 17.72 -2.37
C GLY A 86 -0.99 16.38 -1.90
N ILE A 87 0.31 16.24 -2.09
CA ILE A 87 1.10 15.11 -1.59
C ILE A 87 2.31 15.68 -0.86
N PHE A 88 2.55 15.29 0.39
CA PHE A 88 3.71 15.76 1.15
C PHE A 88 4.98 14.95 0.84
N LEU A 89 4.83 13.76 0.25
CA LEU A 89 5.94 12.91 -0.17
C LEU A 89 6.48 13.36 -1.53
N ASP A 90 7.77 13.31 -1.71
CA ASP A 90 8.37 13.35 -3.05
C ASP A 90 8.14 11.99 -3.73
N TYR A 91 6.95 11.86 -4.34
CA TYR A 91 6.43 10.58 -4.82
C TYR A 91 7.35 9.88 -5.82
N LEU A 92 8.08 10.63 -6.64
CA LEU A 92 8.97 10.05 -7.65
C LEU A 92 10.33 9.62 -7.08
N ASN A 93 10.80 10.29 -6.02
CA ASN A 93 12.12 10.02 -5.47
C ASN A 93 12.10 9.21 -4.17
N GLU A 94 10.96 9.20 -3.44
CA GLU A 94 10.87 8.55 -2.14
C GLU A 94 10.19 7.19 -2.16
N MET A 95 9.40 6.88 -3.20
CA MET A 95 8.73 5.59 -3.25
C MET A 95 9.74 4.44 -3.40
N PRO A 96 9.59 3.37 -2.58
CA PRO A 96 10.59 2.29 -2.53
C PRO A 96 10.44 1.26 -3.64
N GLY A 97 9.57 1.50 -4.62
CA GLY A 97 9.33 0.64 -5.77
C GLY A 97 9.01 1.46 -7.02
N PRO A 98 8.75 0.80 -8.16
CA PRO A 98 8.43 1.49 -9.40
C PRO A 98 7.14 2.30 -9.30
N VAL A 99 7.17 3.51 -9.87
CA VAL A 99 5.99 4.36 -10.07
C VAL A 99 5.52 4.15 -11.50
N CYS A 100 4.31 3.62 -11.65
CA CYS A 100 3.71 3.20 -12.92
C CYS A 100 2.49 4.06 -13.25
N TYR A 101 2.28 4.36 -14.52
CA TYR A 101 1.20 5.22 -14.99
C TYR A 101 0.11 4.47 -15.75
N ASN A 102 0.33 3.20 -16.05
CA ASN A 102 -0.61 2.32 -16.77
C ASN A 102 -0.41 0.85 -16.38
N GLU A 103 -1.33 -0.01 -16.83
CA GLU A 103 -1.34 -1.43 -16.51
C GLU A 103 -0.14 -2.19 -17.11
N GLU A 104 0.34 -1.77 -18.29
CA GLU A 104 1.50 -2.37 -18.94
C GLU A 104 2.78 -2.18 -18.11
N GLU A 105 2.98 -0.98 -17.56
CA GLU A 105 4.14 -0.69 -16.69
C GLU A 105 4.07 -1.51 -15.40
N VAL A 106 2.87 -1.66 -14.80
CA VAL A 106 2.66 -2.51 -13.62
C VAL A 106 2.98 -3.96 -13.94
N ALA A 107 2.41 -4.51 -15.02
CA ALA A 107 2.63 -5.90 -15.43
C ALA A 107 4.12 -6.16 -15.73
N ASN A 108 4.78 -5.26 -16.47
CA ASN A 108 6.20 -5.39 -16.78
C ASN A 108 7.07 -5.39 -15.51
N SER A 109 6.73 -4.57 -14.51
CA SER A 109 7.45 -4.55 -13.22
C SER A 109 7.31 -5.87 -12.47
N ILE A 110 6.11 -6.47 -12.47
CA ILE A 110 5.86 -7.77 -11.82
C ILE A 110 6.59 -8.90 -12.56
N LEU A 111 6.48 -8.95 -13.89
CA LEU A 111 7.07 -10.00 -14.71
C LEU A 111 8.61 -9.95 -14.74
N ALA A 112 9.19 -8.77 -14.61
CA ALA A 112 10.64 -8.61 -14.48
C ALA A 112 11.17 -9.10 -13.13
N ASP A 113 10.36 -8.98 -12.08
CA ASP A 113 10.67 -9.36 -10.69
C ASP A 113 12.01 -8.77 -10.16
N GLU A 114 12.35 -7.56 -10.63
CA GLU A 114 13.58 -6.85 -10.27
C GLU A 114 13.31 -5.80 -9.18
N PHE A 115 13.07 -6.23 -7.94
CA PHE A 115 12.78 -5.35 -6.81
C PHE A 115 13.96 -5.22 -5.86
N ASP A 116 14.37 -3.99 -5.58
CA ASP A 116 15.37 -3.68 -4.56
C ASP A 116 14.70 -3.55 -3.18
N LEU A 117 14.60 -4.65 -2.45
CA LEU A 117 13.98 -4.69 -1.12
C LEU A 117 14.72 -3.81 -0.09
N SER A 118 16.00 -3.46 -0.32
CA SER A 118 16.72 -2.56 0.57
C SER A 118 16.13 -1.15 0.59
N LYS A 119 15.51 -0.71 -0.51
CA LYS A 119 14.77 0.57 -0.56
C LYS A 119 13.53 0.53 0.33
N ILE A 120 12.84 -0.62 0.40
CA ILE A 120 11.67 -0.80 1.28
C ILE A 120 12.10 -0.74 2.74
N GLU A 121 13.22 -1.35 3.11
CA GLU A 121 13.76 -1.24 4.46
C GLU A 121 14.11 0.21 4.84
N VAL A 122 14.73 0.96 3.92
CA VAL A 122 15.06 2.38 4.14
C VAL A 122 13.79 3.20 4.32
N PHE A 123 12.79 3.00 3.45
CA PHE A 123 11.49 3.64 3.54
C PHE A 123 10.79 3.32 4.87
N CYS A 124 10.72 2.04 5.25
CA CYS A 124 10.14 1.60 6.51
C CYS A 124 10.82 2.27 7.71
N ARG A 125 12.16 2.28 7.78
CA ARG A 125 12.90 2.93 8.87
C ARG A 125 12.68 4.44 8.94
N LYS A 126 12.51 5.10 7.80
CA LYS A 126 12.24 6.54 7.73
C LYS A 126 10.90 6.90 8.38
N TYR A 127 9.86 6.10 8.10
CA TYR A 127 8.49 6.42 8.51
C TYR A 127 8.01 5.68 9.77
N HIS A 128 8.65 4.57 10.14
CA HIS A 128 8.37 3.81 11.36
C HIS A 128 9.50 3.95 12.38
N LYS A 129 9.47 5.05 13.13
CA LYS A 129 10.47 5.28 14.19
C LYS A 129 10.45 4.19 15.28
N TYR A 130 9.29 3.64 15.58
CA TYR A 130 9.08 2.61 16.59
C TYR A 130 8.26 1.46 16.00
N ASN A 131 8.93 0.39 15.60
CA ASN A 131 8.32 -0.83 15.08
C ASN A 131 8.62 -2.01 16.04
N ASP A 132 8.23 -1.86 17.31
CA ASP A 132 8.56 -2.78 18.40
C ASP A 132 7.34 -3.29 19.18
N GLY A 133 6.12 -3.03 18.69
CA GLY A 133 4.87 -3.45 19.31
C GLY A 133 4.48 -2.69 20.59
N HIS A 134 5.26 -1.68 21.02
CA HIS A 134 5.01 -0.96 22.28
C HIS A 134 4.35 0.41 22.13
N SER A 135 3.81 0.76 20.96
CA SER A 135 3.18 2.07 20.71
C SER A 135 2.01 2.35 21.67
N LEU A 136 1.16 1.36 21.93
CA LEU A 136 0.04 1.50 22.86
C LEU A 136 0.53 1.82 24.28
N SER A 137 1.55 1.11 24.78
CA SER A 137 2.11 1.35 26.12
C SER A 137 2.66 2.77 26.24
N ARG A 138 3.34 3.28 25.19
CA ARG A 138 3.88 4.66 25.16
C ARG A 138 2.76 5.69 25.23
N VAL A 139 1.68 5.51 24.46
CA VAL A 139 0.52 6.41 24.48
C VAL A 139 -0.15 6.39 25.86
N LEU A 140 -0.37 5.23 26.46
CA LEU A 140 -0.96 5.11 27.78
C LEU A 140 -0.09 5.77 28.87
N THR A 141 1.23 5.63 28.80
CA THR A 141 2.15 6.30 29.71
C THR A 141 2.04 7.83 29.56
N LEU A 142 2.07 8.32 28.31
CA LEU A 142 1.94 9.77 28.05
C LEU A 142 0.61 10.33 28.62
N ILE A 143 -0.51 9.63 28.41
CA ILE A 143 -1.81 10.04 28.95
C ILE A 143 -1.78 10.12 30.47
N LYS A 144 -1.23 9.09 31.16
CA LYS A 144 -1.10 9.08 32.62
C LYS A 144 -0.23 10.24 33.14
N ASP A 145 0.88 10.52 32.45
CA ASP A 145 1.78 11.62 32.83
C ASP A 145 1.11 13.00 32.69
N ILE A 146 0.29 13.19 31.67
CA ILE A 146 -0.49 14.43 31.47
C ILE A 146 -1.54 14.56 32.59
N MET A 147 -2.34 13.52 32.81
CA MET A 147 -3.39 13.55 33.85
C MET A 147 -2.84 13.76 35.26
N SER A 148 -1.64 13.27 35.56
CA SER A 148 -1.00 13.49 36.86
C SER A 148 -0.49 14.92 37.07
N LYS A 149 -0.20 15.65 36.00
CA LYS A 149 0.24 17.06 36.03
C LYS A 149 -0.92 18.04 36.18
N ASP A 150 -2.09 17.71 35.61
CA ASP A 150 -3.28 18.57 35.66
C ASP A 150 -4.11 18.37 36.93
N GLY A 151 -3.74 17.41 37.80
CA GLY A 151 -4.39 17.11 39.08
C GLY A 151 -3.64 17.63 40.33
N ALA A 152 -2.57 18.40 40.11
CA ALA A 152 -1.80 19.07 41.18
C ALA A 152 -1.92 20.58 41.01
#